data_b53e1abe35110359e22372439bc5242e
#
_entry.id   b53e1abe35110359e22372439bc5242e
#
_cell.length_a   1.000
_cell.length_b   1.000
_cell.length_c   1.000
_cell.angle_alpha   90.00
_cell.angle_beta   90.00
_cell.angle_gamma   90.00
#
_symmetry.space_group_name_H-M   'P 1'
#
loop_
_entity.id
_entity.type
_entity.pdbx_description
1 polymer ?
#
loop_
_entity_poly.entity_id
_entity_poly.type
_entity_poly.pdbx_seq_one_letter_code
_entity_poly.pdbx_strand_id
1 'polypeptide(L)'
;MKKIIISILVTTLLTLNVNAGTDGENKFSKKNNGQVKDCFENINRVTFKFNQTLDEAIFEPIAKVYRVLPSPIRSGTSNVLDNLSNLVTIPNNILQGDLKKAGENTGRLIVNTTLGIFGIFDVANSMGLTEYEKEDYGQTL
;
A
#
# COMPACT_ATOMS: atom_id res chain seq x y z
N MET A 1 -3.57 27.79 34.63
CA MET A 1 -2.08 27.64 34.63
C MET A 1 -1.62 26.21 34.87
N LYS A 2 -2.04 25.50 35.91
CA LYS A 2 -1.62 24.11 36.18
C LYS A 2 -1.90 23.13 35.02
N LYS A 3 -3.04 23.23 34.33
CA LYS A 3 -3.39 22.37 33.18
C LYS A 3 -2.50 22.59 31.95
N ILE A 4 -2.05 23.83 31.71
CA ILE A 4 -1.15 24.18 30.61
C ILE A 4 0.26 23.65 30.88
N ILE A 5 0.72 23.74 32.13
CA ILE A 5 2.04 23.21 32.53
C ILE A 5 2.08 21.68 32.39
N ILE A 6 1.00 20.99 32.79
CA ILE A 6 0.90 19.52 32.64
C ILE A 6 0.85 19.14 31.16
N SER A 7 0.14 19.90 30.31
CA SER A 7 0.10 19.64 28.86
C SER A 7 1.47 19.82 28.20
N ILE A 8 2.21 20.85 28.58
CA ILE A 8 3.58 21.09 28.07
C ILE A 8 4.54 20.01 28.57
N LEU A 9 4.39 19.55 29.82
CA LEU A 9 5.22 18.48 30.38
C LEU A 9 4.97 17.13 29.69
N VAL A 10 3.71 16.82 29.36
CA VAL A 10 3.34 15.59 28.63
C VAL A 10 3.84 15.63 27.18
N THR A 11 3.75 16.78 26.51
CA THR A 11 4.27 16.92 25.14
C THR A 11 5.80 16.83 25.09
N THR A 12 6.51 17.38 26.07
CA THR A 12 7.99 17.26 26.12
C THR A 12 8.48 15.84 26.47
N LEU A 13 7.71 15.08 27.25
CA LEU A 13 8.01 13.66 27.53
C LEU A 13 7.77 12.73 26.32
N LEU A 14 6.85 13.12 25.41
CA LEU A 14 6.59 12.36 24.18
C LEU A 14 7.59 12.66 23.05
N THR A 15 8.42 13.69 23.18
CA THR A 15 9.51 14.00 22.25
C THR A 15 10.85 13.37 22.63
N LEU A 16 10.85 12.36 23.52
CA LEU A 16 12.03 11.52 23.71
C LEU A 16 12.35 10.84 22.39
N ASN A 17 13.42 11.32 21.77
CA ASN A 17 13.96 10.88 20.50
C ASN A 17 13.79 9.36 20.32
N VAL A 18 12.78 8.96 19.58
CA VAL A 18 12.76 7.65 18.94
C VAL A 18 13.78 7.75 17.81
N ASN A 19 15.03 7.55 18.14
CA ASN A 19 16.04 7.19 17.16
C ASN A 19 15.72 5.76 16.69
N ALA A 20 14.66 5.64 15.90
CA ALA A 20 14.43 4.48 15.04
C ALA A 20 15.43 4.61 13.89
N GLY A 21 16.66 4.26 14.13
CA GLY A 21 17.69 4.37 13.12
C GLY A 21 18.91 3.57 13.51
N THR A 22 19.68 3.26 12.57
CA THR A 22 21.01 2.69 12.42
C THR A 22 21.90 2.50 13.69
N ASP A 23 21.68 3.26 14.75
CA ASP A 23 22.49 3.16 15.98
C ASP A 23 22.17 1.92 16.82
N GLY A 24 20.94 1.42 16.75
CA GLY A 24 20.54 0.16 17.37
C GLY A 24 21.18 -1.03 16.68
N GLU A 25 21.13 -1.04 15.36
CA GLU A 25 21.69 -2.09 14.51
C GLU A 25 23.22 -2.14 14.65
N ASN A 26 23.90 -1.00 14.67
CA ASN A 26 25.33 -0.91 14.89
C ASN A 26 25.76 -1.33 16.31
N LYS A 27 24.93 -1.09 17.34
CA LYS A 27 25.22 -1.56 18.72
C LYS A 27 25.02 -3.07 18.84
N PHE A 28 24.01 -3.63 18.21
CA PHE A 28 23.80 -5.09 18.19
C PHE A 28 24.89 -5.80 17.38
N SER A 29 25.29 -5.25 16.25
CA SER A 29 26.36 -5.80 15.41
C SER A 29 27.72 -5.79 16.13
N LYS A 30 28.04 -4.75 16.94
CA LYS A 30 29.29 -4.69 17.71
C LYS A 30 29.31 -5.57 18.97
N LYS A 31 28.13 -5.90 19.53
CA LYS A 31 28.04 -6.66 20.78
C LYS A 31 27.98 -8.17 20.58
N ASN A 32 27.62 -8.62 19.40
CA ASN A 32 27.54 -10.04 19.06
C ASN A 32 28.54 -10.40 17.95
N ASN A 33 29.78 -10.69 18.34
CA ASN A 33 30.67 -11.55 17.55
C ASN A 33 30.21 -13.03 17.56
N GLY A 34 29.04 -13.30 18.12
CA GLY A 34 28.37 -14.58 18.01
C GLY A 34 27.37 -14.51 16.85
N GLN A 35 27.59 -15.32 15.85
CA GLN A 35 26.63 -15.59 14.79
C GLN A 35 25.25 -15.81 15.42
N VAL A 36 24.33 -14.85 15.22
CA VAL A 36 22.93 -15.04 15.60
C VAL A 36 22.44 -16.21 14.76
N LYS A 37 22.21 -17.37 15.38
CA LYS A 37 21.64 -18.52 14.70
C LYS A 37 20.18 -18.20 14.37
N ASP A 38 19.95 -17.72 13.18
CA ASP A 38 18.61 -17.62 12.63
C ASP A 38 18.17 -19.02 12.19
N CYS A 39 17.14 -19.55 12.85
CA CYS A 39 16.59 -20.87 12.53
C CYS A 39 16.11 -20.98 11.07
N PHE A 40 15.80 -19.86 10.44
CA PHE A 40 15.27 -19.77 9.08
C PHE A 40 16.24 -19.11 8.10
N GLU A 41 17.52 -18.92 8.47
CA GLU A 41 18.50 -18.20 7.64
C GLU A 41 18.54 -18.71 6.20
N ASN A 42 18.55 -20.02 6.00
CA ASN A 42 18.58 -20.61 4.66
C ASN A 42 17.32 -20.27 3.85
N ILE A 43 16.15 -20.34 4.48
CA ILE A 43 14.86 -19.99 3.84
C ILE A 43 14.84 -18.51 3.50
N ASN A 44 15.23 -17.66 4.45
CA ASN A 44 15.27 -16.22 4.27
C ASN A 44 16.25 -15.83 3.15
N ARG A 45 17.41 -16.45 3.09
CA ARG A 45 18.38 -16.21 2.00
C ARG A 45 17.87 -16.66 0.64
N VAL A 46 17.20 -17.82 0.56
CA VAL A 46 16.61 -18.29 -0.70
C VAL A 46 15.49 -17.38 -1.15
N THR A 47 14.60 -17.00 -0.23
CA THR A 47 13.50 -16.06 -0.50
C THR A 47 14.03 -14.71 -0.95
N PHE A 48 15.06 -14.18 -0.27
CA PHE A 48 15.68 -12.92 -0.65
C PHE A 48 16.27 -12.98 -2.07
N LYS A 49 17.06 -14.02 -2.37
CA LYS A 49 17.64 -14.20 -3.71
C LYS A 49 16.56 -14.35 -4.78
N PHE A 50 15.50 -15.09 -4.49
CA PHE A 50 14.36 -15.23 -5.40
C PHE A 50 13.71 -13.87 -5.68
N ASN A 51 13.40 -13.11 -4.62
CA ASN A 51 12.81 -11.79 -4.77
C ASN A 51 13.72 -10.82 -5.52
N GLN A 52 15.03 -10.82 -5.23
CA GLN A 52 16.01 -10.01 -5.93
C GLN A 52 16.09 -10.38 -7.42
N THR A 53 16.16 -11.68 -7.74
CA THR A 53 16.18 -12.12 -9.14
C THR A 53 14.89 -11.76 -9.86
N LEU A 54 13.75 -11.85 -9.20
CA LEU A 54 12.45 -11.47 -9.75
C LEU A 54 12.40 -9.96 -10.02
N ASP A 55 12.92 -9.15 -9.09
CA ASP A 55 13.01 -7.71 -9.24
C ASP A 55 13.90 -7.33 -10.44
N GLU A 56 15.13 -7.81 -10.46
CA GLU A 56 16.10 -7.49 -11.51
C GLU A 56 15.69 -8.01 -12.91
N ALA A 57 15.12 -9.22 -12.97
CA ALA A 57 14.79 -9.84 -14.25
C ALA A 57 13.43 -9.43 -14.82
N ILE A 58 12.48 -9.05 -13.97
CA ILE A 58 11.09 -8.79 -14.37
C ILE A 58 10.63 -7.39 -13.98
N PHE A 59 10.66 -7.03 -12.69
CA PHE A 59 10.06 -5.79 -12.25
C PHE A 59 10.83 -4.55 -12.68
N GLU A 60 12.15 -4.57 -12.59
CA GLU A 60 12.98 -3.44 -12.99
C GLU A 60 12.84 -3.10 -14.50
N PRO A 61 12.94 -4.06 -15.46
CA PRO A 61 12.73 -3.77 -16.87
C PRO A 61 11.29 -3.31 -17.15
N ILE A 62 10.27 -3.92 -16.54
CA ILE A 62 8.88 -3.49 -16.69
C ILE A 62 8.71 -2.04 -16.19
N ALA A 63 9.26 -1.72 -15.01
CA ALA A 63 9.19 -0.37 -14.45
C ALA A 63 9.89 0.67 -15.34
N LYS A 64 11.03 0.32 -15.95
CA LYS A 64 11.74 1.19 -16.90
C LYS A 64 10.88 1.47 -18.13
N VAL A 65 10.29 0.44 -18.73
CA VAL A 65 9.38 0.59 -19.89
C VAL A 65 8.15 1.43 -19.51
N TYR A 66 7.54 1.15 -18.36
CA TYR A 66 6.36 1.88 -17.89
C TYR A 66 6.63 3.40 -17.71
N ARG A 67 7.83 3.77 -17.21
CA ARG A 67 8.21 5.18 -17.02
C ARG A 67 8.35 5.96 -18.33
N VAL A 68 8.67 5.28 -19.43
CA VAL A 68 8.82 5.89 -20.77
C VAL A 68 7.47 6.09 -21.46
N LEU A 69 6.41 5.40 -21.00
CA LEU A 69 5.09 5.52 -21.60
C LEU A 69 4.52 6.93 -21.44
N PRO A 70 3.83 7.47 -22.46
CA PRO A 70 3.11 8.73 -22.37
C PRO A 70 2.08 8.72 -21.22
N SER A 71 1.84 9.91 -20.63
CA SER A 71 0.91 10.05 -19.50
C SER A 71 -0.48 9.46 -19.74
N PRO A 72 -1.10 9.57 -20.94
CA PRO A 72 -2.42 8.97 -21.15
C PRO A 72 -2.45 7.45 -21.01
N ILE A 73 -1.37 6.77 -21.46
CA ILE A 73 -1.26 5.30 -21.35
C ILE A 73 -1.07 4.91 -19.89
N ARG A 74 -0.22 5.63 -19.15
CA ARG A 74 -0.03 5.39 -17.71
C ARG A 74 -1.31 5.60 -16.92
N SER A 75 -2.04 6.69 -17.22
CA SER A 75 -3.33 6.95 -16.57
C SER A 75 -4.36 5.86 -16.90
N GLY A 76 -4.45 5.44 -18.16
CA GLY A 76 -5.33 4.33 -18.55
C GLY A 76 -4.99 3.02 -17.83
N THR A 77 -3.70 2.69 -17.71
CA THR A 77 -3.26 1.51 -16.95
C THR A 77 -3.63 1.62 -15.47
N SER A 78 -3.41 2.79 -14.84
CA SER A 78 -3.82 3.03 -13.46
C SER A 78 -5.32 2.84 -13.29
N ASN A 79 -6.13 3.45 -14.15
CA ASN A 79 -7.59 3.34 -14.09
C ASN A 79 -8.08 1.90 -14.22
N VAL A 80 -7.44 1.07 -15.08
CA VAL A 80 -7.78 -0.36 -15.20
C VAL A 80 -7.47 -1.08 -13.89
N LEU A 81 -6.30 -0.86 -13.30
CA LEU A 81 -5.92 -1.47 -12.03
C LEU A 81 -6.84 -1.04 -10.90
N ASP A 82 -7.22 0.23 -10.86
CA ASP A 82 -8.17 0.79 -9.90
C ASP A 82 -9.56 0.17 -10.07
N ASN A 83 -10.00 -0.01 -11.32
CA ASN A 83 -11.25 -0.68 -11.61
C ASN A 83 -11.24 -2.16 -11.17
N LEU A 84 -10.14 -2.87 -11.41
CA LEU A 84 -9.97 -4.26 -10.97
C LEU A 84 -9.90 -4.38 -9.44
N SER A 85 -9.30 -3.41 -8.76
CA SER A 85 -9.21 -3.40 -7.29
C SER A 85 -10.59 -3.38 -6.62
N ASN A 86 -11.62 -2.85 -7.30
CA ASN A 86 -12.99 -2.87 -6.81
C ASN A 86 -13.54 -4.30 -6.62
N LEU A 87 -13.01 -5.30 -7.34
CA LEU A 87 -13.39 -6.71 -7.13
C LEU A 87 -13.01 -7.21 -5.72
N VAL A 88 -11.98 -6.62 -5.11
CA VAL A 88 -11.57 -6.91 -3.73
C VAL A 88 -12.21 -5.93 -2.75
N THR A 89 -12.27 -4.65 -3.09
CA THR A 89 -12.81 -3.60 -2.22
C THR A 89 -14.31 -3.77 -1.95
N ILE A 90 -15.12 -4.13 -2.95
CA ILE A 90 -16.57 -4.28 -2.81
C ILE A 90 -16.93 -5.35 -1.75
N PRO A 91 -16.42 -6.59 -1.83
CA PRO A 91 -16.68 -7.59 -0.79
C PRO A 91 -16.23 -7.12 0.61
N ASN A 92 -15.10 -6.44 0.72
CA ASN A 92 -14.60 -5.93 1.99
C ASN A 92 -15.52 -4.84 2.56
N ASN A 93 -16.01 -3.90 1.74
CA ASN A 93 -17.00 -2.91 2.19
C ASN A 93 -18.28 -3.58 2.70
N ILE A 94 -18.73 -4.67 2.04
CA ILE A 94 -19.91 -5.44 2.51
C ILE A 94 -19.64 -6.09 3.86
N LEU A 95 -18.46 -6.72 4.03
CA LEU A 95 -18.06 -7.37 5.29
C LEU A 95 -17.91 -6.38 6.43
N GLN A 96 -17.45 -5.15 6.14
CA GLN A 96 -17.36 -4.05 7.10
C GLN A 96 -18.72 -3.39 7.40
N GLY A 97 -19.78 -3.76 6.67
CA GLY A 97 -21.11 -3.19 6.82
C GLY A 97 -21.32 -1.85 6.13
N ASP A 98 -20.33 -1.39 5.34
CA ASP A 98 -20.43 -0.12 4.60
C ASP A 98 -21.09 -0.34 3.22
N LEU A 99 -22.40 -0.55 3.26
CA LEU A 99 -23.20 -0.80 2.05
C LEU A 99 -23.21 0.39 1.10
N LYS A 100 -23.00 1.63 1.60
CA LYS A 100 -22.95 2.81 0.75
C LYS A 100 -21.70 2.76 -0.13
N LYS A 101 -20.52 2.57 0.46
CA LYS A 101 -19.27 2.42 -0.30
C LYS A 101 -19.34 1.22 -1.25
N ALA A 102 -19.87 0.08 -0.78
CA ALA A 102 -20.06 -1.10 -1.63
C ALA A 102 -20.91 -0.78 -2.86
N GLY A 103 -22.02 -0.05 -2.70
CA GLY A 103 -22.90 0.33 -3.78
C GLY A 103 -22.24 1.29 -4.77
N GLU A 104 -21.57 2.34 -4.28
CA GLU A 104 -20.86 3.29 -5.14
C GLU A 104 -19.69 2.64 -5.88
N ASN A 105 -18.87 1.81 -5.22
CA ASN A 105 -17.79 1.07 -5.86
C ASN A 105 -18.31 0.06 -6.90
N THR A 106 -19.48 -0.56 -6.65
CA THR A 106 -20.15 -1.42 -7.64
C THR A 106 -20.59 -0.61 -8.87
N GLY A 107 -21.18 0.56 -8.64
CA GLY A 107 -21.55 1.49 -9.72
C GLY A 107 -20.33 1.90 -10.55
N ARG A 108 -19.23 2.28 -9.90
CA ARG A 108 -17.96 2.62 -10.56
C ARG A 108 -17.43 1.46 -11.41
N LEU A 109 -17.40 0.24 -10.83
CA LEU A 109 -16.96 -0.96 -11.55
C LEU A 109 -17.76 -1.19 -12.82
N ILE A 110 -19.09 -1.12 -12.75
CA ILE A 110 -19.98 -1.34 -13.89
C ILE A 110 -19.79 -0.24 -14.96
N VAL A 111 -19.84 1.02 -14.56
CA VAL A 111 -19.71 2.17 -15.46
C VAL A 111 -18.35 2.16 -16.15
N ASN A 112 -17.27 2.02 -15.39
CA ASN A 112 -15.93 2.03 -15.96
C ASN A 112 -15.64 0.80 -16.82
N THR A 113 -16.22 -0.35 -16.49
CA THR A 113 -16.06 -1.55 -17.33
C THR A 113 -16.83 -1.45 -18.64
N THR A 114 -18.04 -0.88 -18.62
CA THR A 114 -18.92 -0.83 -19.80
C THR A 114 -18.65 0.41 -20.65
N LEU A 115 -18.69 1.60 -20.06
CA LEU A 115 -18.54 2.87 -20.76
C LEU A 115 -17.07 3.33 -20.81
N GLY A 116 -16.25 2.93 -19.82
CA GLY A 116 -14.84 3.28 -19.72
C GLY A 116 -13.89 2.31 -20.44
N ILE A 117 -14.40 1.41 -21.29
CA ILE A 117 -13.61 0.41 -22.03
C ILE A 117 -12.74 -0.40 -21.07
N PHE A 118 -13.37 -1.29 -20.29
CA PHE A 118 -12.74 -2.11 -19.25
C PHE A 118 -11.99 -1.32 -18.16
N GLY A 119 -12.36 -0.04 -17.97
CA GLY A 119 -11.76 0.82 -16.95
C GLY A 119 -10.57 1.65 -17.43
N ILE A 120 -10.25 1.67 -18.72
CA ILE A 120 -9.21 2.58 -19.27
C ILE A 120 -9.57 4.04 -19.00
N PHE A 121 -10.85 4.39 -19.13
CA PHE A 121 -11.37 5.71 -18.82
C PHE A 121 -12.19 5.66 -17.53
N ASP A 122 -11.92 6.58 -16.60
CA ASP A 122 -12.71 6.73 -15.38
C ASP A 122 -13.96 7.59 -15.66
N VAL A 123 -14.92 6.98 -16.32
CA VAL A 123 -16.22 7.61 -16.66
C VAL A 123 -17.05 7.82 -15.42
N ALA A 124 -16.95 6.91 -14.45
CA ALA A 124 -17.69 6.99 -13.19
C ALA A 124 -17.37 8.26 -12.41
N ASN A 125 -16.11 8.69 -12.38
CA ASN A 125 -15.72 9.98 -11.80
C ASN A 125 -16.37 11.16 -12.51
N SER A 126 -16.42 11.12 -13.84
CA SER A 126 -17.09 12.15 -14.65
C SER A 126 -18.60 12.20 -14.42
N MET A 127 -19.21 11.11 -13.97
CA MET A 127 -20.62 11.00 -13.59
C MET A 127 -20.88 11.41 -12.12
N GLY A 128 -19.84 11.76 -11.36
CA GLY A 128 -19.95 12.20 -9.97
C GLY A 128 -20.02 11.07 -8.95
N LEU A 129 -19.68 9.83 -9.32
CA LEU A 129 -19.55 8.74 -8.37
C LEU A 129 -18.27 8.93 -7.54
N THR A 130 -18.41 8.92 -6.20
CA THR A 130 -17.29 9.15 -5.29
C THR A 130 -16.27 8.01 -5.37
N GLU A 131 -15.00 8.36 -5.41
CA GLU A 131 -13.92 7.39 -5.21
C GLU A 131 -13.59 7.31 -3.72
N TYR A 132 -13.63 6.10 -3.19
CA TYR A 132 -13.25 5.82 -1.81
C TYR A 132 -11.89 5.15 -1.75
N GLU A 133 -11.27 5.18 -0.56
CA GLU A 133 -10.06 4.42 -0.30
C GLU A 133 -10.32 2.92 -0.54
N LYS A 134 -9.29 2.25 -1.03
CA LYS A 134 -9.36 0.82 -1.31
C LYS A 134 -9.29 0.04 -0.02
N GLU A 135 -10.17 -0.93 0.10
CA GLU A 135 -10.26 -1.81 1.25
C GLU A 135 -9.71 -3.19 0.89
N ASP A 136 -9.02 -3.80 1.83
CA ASP A 136 -8.48 -5.14 1.72
C ASP A 136 -8.91 -6.05 2.88
N TYR A 137 -8.61 -7.34 2.75
CA TYR A 137 -8.98 -8.32 3.77
C TYR A 137 -8.20 -8.14 5.09
N GLY A 138 -6.99 -7.55 5.04
CA GLY A 138 -6.20 -7.28 6.23
C GLY A 138 -6.78 -6.16 7.10
N GLN A 139 -7.54 -5.24 6.50
CA GLN A 139 -8.27 -4.19 7.23
C GLN A 139 -9.62 -4.68 7.75
N THR A 140 -10.18 -5.71 7.11
CA THR A 140 -11.52 -6.22 7.40
C THR A 140 -11.51 -7.27 8.53
N LEU A 141 -10.41 -7.99 8.73
CA LEU A 141 -10.23 -9.04 9.73
C LEU A 141 -9.51 -8.55 10.98
#